data_e5c763c4fbc0b258578e425d2c9c3361
#
_entry.id   e5c763c4fbc0b258578e425d2c9c3361
#
_cell.length_a   1.000
_cell.length_b   1.000
_cell.length_c   1.000
_cell.angle_alpha   90.00
_cell.angle_beta   90.00
_cell.angle_gamma   90.00
#
_symmetry.space_group_name_H-M   'P 1'
#
loop_
_entity.id
_entity.type
_entity.pdbx_description
1 polymer ?
#
loop_
_entity_poly.entity_id
_entity_poly.type
_entity_poly.pdbx_seq_one_letter_code
_entity_poly.pdbx_strand_id
1 'polypeptide(L)'
;MTTDNSLQIEQTHTQALADAGMYVFMGEVDDDNIKPIIEWILHENFVAKRKRKELLLMICSEGGDMSSAFALIDVMRSSLIPIKAVGLGQIASAGLLIFLAGTPGRRTLTPNTSIMSHQYAWGSDGKHHELLATIREFELTQKRMVQHYIDCTGLSEDQIKQHLLPPHDVYLGADDALRLGICDHVSAVTKS
;
A
#
# COMPACT_ATOMS: atom_id res chain seq x y z
N MET A 1 -21.72 -29.07 5.79
CA MET A 1 -20.61 -29.40 6.72
C MET A 1 -19.20 -29.08 6.16
N THR A 2 -18.99 -28.91 4.86
CA THR A 2 -17.68 -28.62 4.24
C THR A 2 -17.29 -27.13 4.26
N THR A 3 -18.24 -26.22 4.22
CA THR A 3 -17.98 -24.74 4.21
C THR A 3 -17.51 -24.20 5.56
N ASP A 4 -17.96 -24.76 6.66
CA ASP A 4 -17.60 -24.32 8.02
C ASP A 4 -16.15 -24.68 8.37
N ASN A 5 -15.69 -25.85 7.94
CA ASN A 5 -14.32 -26.31 8.20
C ASN A 5 -13.27 -25.53 7.39
N SER A 6 -13.58 -25.09 6.16
CA SER A 6 -12.66 -24.28 5.35
C SER A 6 -12.49 -22.87 5.91
N LEU A 7 -13.55 -22.23 6.35
CA LEU A 7 -13.51 -20.90 7.00
C LEU A 7 -12.72 -20.92 8.32
N GLN A 8 -12.89 -21.98 9.12
CA GLN A 8 -12.12 -22.14 10.37
C GLN A 8 -10.62 -22.34 10.10
N ILE A 9 -10.24 -23.09 9.07
CA ILE A 9 -8.84 -23.31 8.67
C ILE A 9 -8.22 -21.99 8.19
N GLU A 10 -8.91 -21.25 7.34
CA GLU A 10 -8.45 -19.97 6.82
C GLU A 10 -8.23 -18.94 7.94
N GLN A 11 -9.19 -18.79 8.86
CA GLN A 11 -9.04 -17.94 10.04
C GLN A 11 -7.86 -18.35 10.92
N THR A 12 -7.59 -19.65 11.06
CA THR A 12 -6.46 -20.18 11.84
C THR A 12 -5.12 -19.81 11.19
N HIS A 13 -5.00 -19.89 9.86
CA HIS A 13 -3.77 -19.53 9.15
C HIS A 13 -3.52 -18.02 9.19
N THR A 14 -4.54 -17.20 8.95
CA THR A 14 -4.44 -15.75 9.04
C THR A 14 -3.99 -15.30 10.43
N GLN A 15 -4.58 -15.88 11.48
CA GLN A 15 -4.20 -15.59 12.85
C GLN A 15 -2.75 -16.02 13.16
N ALA A 16 -2.33 -17.19 12.69
CA ALA A 16 -0.96 -17.68 12.90
C ALA A 16 0.08 -16.76 12.22
N LEU A 17 -0.22 -16.24 11.03
CA LEU A 17 0.62 -15.25 10.35
C LEU A 17 0.68 -13.95 11.13
N ALA A 18 -0.46 -13.42 11.56
CA ALA A 18 -0.54 -12.22 12.38
C ALA A 18 0.25 -12.39 13.69
N ASP A 19 0.12 -13.55 14.36
CA ASP A 19 0.89 -13.90 15.55
C ASP A 19 2.39 -14.04 15.28
N ALA A 20 2.78 -14.29 14.04
CA ALA A 20 4.19 -14.26 13.61
C ALA A 20 4.68 -12.87 13.22
N GLY A 21 3.83 -11.84 13.22
CA GLY A 21 4.14 -10.47 12.79
C GLY A 21 4.10 -10.28 11.29
N MET A 22 3.31 -11.08 10.61
CA MET A 22 3.14 -11.06 9.16
C MET A 22 1.67 -10.84 8.81
N TYR A 23 1.43 -10.03 7.79
CA TYR A 23 0.11 -9.84 7.20
C TYR A 23 0.19 -9.95 5.69
N VAL A 24 -0.78 -10.62 5.08
CA VAL A 24 -0.90 -10.76 3.62
C VAL A 24 -2.13 -9.99 3.18
N PHE A 25 -1.91 -8.91 2.46
CA PHE A 25 -2.95 -8.12 1.82
C PHE A 25 -3.01 -8.46 0.33
N MET A 26 -4.12 -9.07 -0.09
CA MET A 26 -4.41 -9.37 -1.49
C MET A 26 -5.81 -8.90 -1.84
N GLY A 27 -5.94 -8.05 -2.86
CA GLY A 27 -7.21 -7.55 -3.35
C GLY A 27 -7.32 -6.04 -3.41
N GLU A 28 -8.54 -5.54 -3.44
CA GLU A 28 -8.89 -4.13 -3.58
C GLU A 28 -8.58 -3.35 -2.30
N VAL A 29 -8.21 -2.08 -2.47
CA VAL A 29 -8.07 -1.12 -1.37
C VAL A 29 -9.45 -0.55 -1.05
N ASP A 30 -10.06 -1.06 -0.02
CA ASP A 30 -11.35 -0.63 0.51
C ASP A 30 -11.36 -0.69 2.06
N ASP A 31 -12.44 -0.24 2.68
CA ASP A 31 -12.56 -0.20 4.14
C ASP A 31 -12.50 -1.61 4.76
N ASP A 32 -13.12 -2.61 4.11
CA ASP A 32 -13.21 -3.96 4.64
C ASP A 32 -11.84 -4.66 4.65
N ASN A 33 -11.02 -4.42 3.63
CA ASN A 33 -9.68 -5.00 3.51
C ASN A 33 -8.61 -4.20 4.30
N ILE A 34 -8.76 -2.89 4.41
CA ILE A 34 -7.76 -2.02 5.05
C ILE A 34 -7.91 -1.97 6.57
N LYS A 35 -9.15 -1.95 7.09
CA LYS A 35 -9.40 -1.90 8.54
C LYS A 35 -8.68 -3.01 9.32
N PRO A 36 -8.71 -4.28 8.92
CA PRO A 36 -8.00 -5.35 9.64
C PRO A 36 -6.48 -5.14 9.70
N ILE A 37 -5.88 -4.54 8.66
CA ILE A 37 -4.45 -4.23 8.62
C ILE A 37 -4.11 -3.13 9.63
N ILE A 38 -4.93 -2.09 9.68
CA ILE A 38 -4.80 -1.01 10.66
C ILE A 38 -4.90 -1.57 12.08
N GLU A 39 -5.92 -2.36 12.36
CA GLU A 39 -6.14 -2.97 13.66
C GLU A 39 -4.96 -3.87 14.07
N TRP A 40 -4.41 -4.66 13.14
CA TRP A 40 -3.22 -5.48 13.38
C TRP A 40 -1.99 -4.65 13.72
N ILE A 41 -1.70 -3.57 12.96
CA ILE A 41 -0.55 -2.70 13.24
C ILE A 41 -0.70 -2.05 14.63
N LEU A 42 -1.89 -1.53 14.94
CA LEU A 42 -2.17 -0.91 16.24
C LEU A 42 -2.07 -1.93 17.39
N HIS A 43 -2.58 -3.14 17.20
CA HIS A 43 -2.45 -4.22 18.18
C HIS A 43 -0.98 -4.54 18.48
N GLU A 44 -0.15 -4.71 17.45
CA GLU A 44 1.29 -5.01 17.61
C GLU A 44 2.04 -3.87 18.30
N ASN A 45 1.66 -2.61 18.06
CA ASN A 45 2.31 -1.46 18.68
C ASN A 45 1.91 -1.23 20.15
N PHE A 46 0.64 -1.46 20.51
CA PHE A 46 0.10 -0.99 21.78
C PHE A 46 -0.46 -2.07 22.70
N VAL A 47 -0.80 -3.23 22.18
CA VAL A 47 -1.50 -4.30 22.92
C VAL A 47 -0.64 -5.54 23.11
N ALA A 48 0.09 -5.95 22.08
CA ALA A 48 0.88 -7.15 22.08
C ALA A 48 1.97 -7.10 23.16
N LYS A 49 2.05 -8.14 24.00
CA LYS A 49 3.10 -8.28 25.01
C LYS A 49 4.48 -8.58 24.41
N ARG A 50 4.51 -9.08 23.18
CA ARG A 50 5.71 -9.46 22.45
C ARG A 50 6.28 -8.24 21.76
N LYS A 51 7.55 -7.90 22.02
CA LYS A 51 8.26 -6.84 21.30
C LYS A 51 8.81 -7.40 19.99
N ARG A 52 8.37 -6.85 18.86
CA ARG A 52 8.88 -7.19 17.54
C ARG A 52 9.97 -6.23 17.10
N LYS A 53 10.90 -6.73 16.32
CA LYS A 53 11.91 -5.89 15.66
C LYS A 53 11.38 -5.29 14.35
N GLU A 54 10.40 -5.95 13.73
CA GLU A 54 9.85 -5.64 12.42
C GLU A 54 8.46 -6.28 12.26
N LEU A 55 7.57 -5.62 11.52
CA LEU A 55 6.35 -6.19 10.97
C LEU A 55 6.53 -6.42 9.46
N LEU A 56 5.99 -7.51 8.94
CA LEU A 56 6.03 -7.85 7.53
C LEU A 56 4.64 -7.70 6.91
N LEU A 57 4.49 -6.73 6.00
CA LEU A 57 3.28 -6.55 5.20
C LEU A 57 3.55 -6.95 3.75
N MET A 58 2.95 -8.05 3.32
CA MET A 58 2.98 -8.51 1.94
C MET A 58 1.78 -7.95 1.17
N ILE A 59 1.99 -7.40 -0.03
CA ILE A 59 0.99 -6.65 -0.76
C ILE A 59 0.90 -7.15 -2.21
N CYS A 60 -0.32 -7.49 -2.63
CA CYS A 60 -0.70 -7.73 -4.02
C CYS A 60 -2.06 -7.06 -4.22
N SER A 61 -2.13 -5.94 -4.92
CA SER A 61 -3.35 -5.12 -5.01
C SER A 61 -3.41 -4.35 -6.33
N GLU A 62 -4.59 -4.32 -6.92
CA GLU A 62 -4.94 -3.46 -8.05
C GLU A 62 -5.20 -2.00 -7.66
N GLY A 63 -5.26 -1.70 -6.36
CA GLY A 63 -5.60 -0.37 -5.86
C GLY A 63 -7.05 -0.27 -5.41
N GLY A 64 -7.62 0.95 -5.39
CA GLY A 64 -8.99 1.22 -4.94
C GLY A 64 -9.11 2.57 -4.24
N ASP A 65 -9.82 2.62 -3.10
CA ASP A 65 -10.17 3.84 -2.41
C ASP A 65 -8.96 4.57 -1.81
N MET A 66 -8.84 5.86 -2.13
CA MET A 66 -7.73 6.69 -1.69
C MET A 66 -7.81 7.07 -0.21
N SER A 67 -9.01 7.18 0.36
CA SER A 67 -9.19 7.53 1.78
C SER A 67 -8.75 6.37 2.67
N SER A 68 -9.15 5.15 2.33
CA SER A 68 -8.71 3.92 2.98
C SER A 68 -7.19 3.73 2.85
N ALA A 69 -6.62 4.01 1.65
CA ALA A 69 -5.16 3.97 1.46
C ALA A 69 -4.43 4.96 2.38
N PHE A 70 -4.85 6.23 2.41
CA PHE A 70 -4.19 7.23 3.27
C PHE A 70 -4.37 6.93 4.75
N ALA A 71 -5.51 6.37 5.18
CA ALA A 71 -5.68 5.94 6.56
C ALA A 71 -4.64 4.89 6.97
N LEU A 72 -4.40 3.89 6.12
CA LEU A 72 -3.36 2.88 6.37
C LEU A 72 -1.95 3.48 6.31
N ILE A 73 -1.66 4.34 5.32
CA ILE A 73 -0.36 5.03 5.18
C ILE A 73 -0.01 5.81 6.46
N ASP A 74 -0.95 6.55 7.02
CA ASP A 74 -0.73 7.32 8.24
C ASP A 74 -0.44 6.41 9.44
N VAL A 75 -1.14 5.28 9.56
CA VAL A 75 -0.88 4.28 10.60
C VAL A 75 0.49 3.61 10.40
N MET A 76 0.85 3.26 9.17
CA MET A 76 2.18 2.69 8.85
C MET A 76 3.32 3.66 9.20
N ARG A 77 3.16 4.94 8.83
CA ARG A 77 4.16 5.99 9.13
C ARG A 77 4.30 6.30 10.61
N SER A 78 3.23 6.16 11.38
CA SER A 78 3.22 6.37 12.85
C SER A 78 3.61 5.14 13.64
N SER A 79 3.82 3.99 12.99
CA SER A 79 4.18 2.76 13.67
C SER A 79 5.53 2.87 14.39
N LEU A 80 5.57 2.48 15.66
CA LEU A 80 6.80 2.39 16.47
C LEU A 80 7.67 1.19 16.07
N ILE A 81 7.08 0.21 15.39
CA ILE A 81 7.74 -0.99 14.88
C ILE A 81 7.95 -0.79 13.38
N PRO A 82 9.19 -0.90 12.87
CA PRO A 82 9.45 -0.80 11.44
C PRO A 82 8.59 -1.79 10.64
N ILE A 83 8.06 -1.33 9.50
CA ILE A 83 7.23 -2.16 8.62
C ILE A 83 8.00 -2.45 7.34
N LYS A 84 8.34 -3.73 7.13
CA LYS A 84 8.85 -4.22 5.85
C LYS A 84 7.68 -4.45 4.91
N ALA A 85 7.64 -3.71 3.81
CA ALA A 85 6.66 -3.91 2.74
C ALA A 85 7.25 -4.83 1.66
N VAL A 86 6.55 -5.90 1.31
CA VAL A 86 6.95 -6.83 0.25
C VAL A 86 5.87 -6.86 -0.82
N GLY A 87 6.24 -6.43 -2.02
CA GLY A 87 5.35 -6.44 -3.18
C GLY A 87 5.38 -7.77 -3.92
N LEU A 88 4.20 -8.29 -4.23
CA LEU A 88 3.97 -9.56 -4.91
C LEU A 88 3.07 -9.36 -6.14
N GLY A 89 3.33 -10.08 -7.22
CA GLY A 89 2.44 -10.13 -8.38
C GLY A 89 2.20 -8.75 -9.01
N GLN A 90 1.15 -8.05 -8.59
CA GLN A 90 0.85 -6.70 -9.04
C GLN A 90 0.67 -5.74 -7.86
N ILE A 91 1.23 -4.54 -8.00
CA ILE A 91 1.01 -3.42 -7.09
C ILE A 91 0.61 -2.21 -7.92
N ALA A 92 -0.65 -1.81 -7.83
CA ALA A 92 -1.21 -0.79 -8.70
C ALA A 92 -1.91 0.33 -7.90
N SER A 93 -1.86 1.56 -8.45
CA SER A 93 -2.68 2.70 -7.99
C SER A 93 -2.55 2.95 -6.47
N ALA A 94 -3.65 2.95 -5.71
CA ALA A 94 -3.65 3.09 -4.25
C ALA A 94 -2.81 2.02 -3.53
N GLY A 95 -2.73 0.80 -4.08
CA GLY A 95 -1.87 -0.27 -3.55
C GLY A 95 -0.39 0.08 -3.63
N LEU A 96 0.04 0.80 -4.68
CA LEU A 96 1.40 1.32 -4.81
C LEU A 96 1.71 2.37 -3.73
N LEU A 97 0.77 3.25 -3.42
CA LEU A 97 0.96 4.24 -2.36
C LEU A 97 1.14 3.57 -0.99
N ILE A 98 0.35 2.53 -0.70
CA ILE A 98 0.52 1.74 0.53
C ILE A 98 1.90 1.06 0.56
N PHE A 99 2.34 0.44 -0.53
CA PHE A 99 3.67 -0.19 -0.61
C PHE A 99 4.79 0.81 -0.33
N LEU A 100 4.71 2.01 -0.90
CA LEU A 100 5.68 3.09 -0.71
C LEU A 100 5.78 3.55 0.76
N ALA A 101 4.72 3.39 1.56
CA ALA A 101 4.71 3.73 2.99
C ALA A 101 5.50 2.75 3.86
N GLY A 102 6.01 1.65 3.31
CA GLY A 102 6.97 0.79 3.99
C GLY A 102 8.17 1.57 4.50
N THR A 103 8.72 1.17 5.64
CA THR A 103 9.87 1.85 6.25
C THR A 103 11.02 1.96 5.24
N PRO A 104 11.63 3.15 5.07
CA PRO A 104 12.74 3.34 4.14
C PRO A 104 13.86 2.31 4.35
N GLY A 105 14.38 1.76 3.25
CA GLY A 105 15.34 0.67 3.25
C GLY A 105 14.73 -0.72 3.45
N ARG A 106 13.38 -0.83 3.56
CA ARG A 106 12.66 -2.08 3.82
C ARG A 106 11.54 -2.38 2.83
N ARG A 107 11.55 -1.72 1.67
CA ARG A 107 10.60 -1.97 0.58
C ARG A 107 11.19 -2.94 -0.41
N THR A 108 10.62 -4.12 -0.51
CA THR A 108 11.14 -5.22 -1.36
C THR A 108 10.11 -5.60 -2.41
N LEU A 109 10.51 -5.70 -3.67
CA LEU A 109 9.71 -6.30 -4.72
C LEU A 109 10.22 -7.70 -5.04
N THR A 110 9.31 -8.65 -5.30
CA THR A 110 9.73 -9.91 -5.90
C THR A 110 10.01 -9.73 -7.40
N PRO A 111 10.87 -10.57 -8.02
CA PRO A 111 11.29 -10.39 -9.41
C PRO A 111 10.14 -10.37 -10.43
N ASN A 112 9.01 -11.00 -10.12
CA ASN A 112 7.84 -11.08 -10.98
C ASN A 112 6.79 -10.01 -10.68
N THR A 113 7.08 -9.04 -9.79
CA THR A 113 6.13 -7.98 -9.45
C THR A 113 6.09 -6.94 -10.56
N SER A 114 4.88 -6.60 -11.01
CA SER A 114 4.61 -5.44 -11.85
C SER A 114 4.04 -4.30 -11.01
N ILE A 115 4.46 -3.09 -11.34
CA ILE A 115 3.94 -1.85 -10.77
C ILE A 115 3.04 -1.18 -11.82
N MET A 116 1.90 -0.65 -11.38
CA MET A 116 1.10 0.25 -12.22
C MET A 116 0.84 1.56 -11.48
N SER A 117 1.16 2.67 -12.15
CA SER A 117 0.91 4.02 -11.66
C SER A 117 0.13 4.82 -12.70
N HIS A 118 -0.77 5.67 -12.23
CA HIS A 118 -1.58 6.54 -13.07
C HIS A 118 -1.99 7.80 -12.29
N GLN A 119 -2.48 8.82 -13.02
CA GLN A 119 -3.08 9.99 -12.40
C GLN A 119 -4.32 9.59 -11.61
N TYR A 120 -4.62 10.34 -10.55
CA TYR A 120 -5.84 10.10 -9.77
C TYR A 120 -7.08 10.18 -10.67
N ALA A 121 -7.76 9.06 -10.80
CA ALA A 121 -9.02 8.97 -11.54
C ALA A 121 -10.19 9.21 -10.58
N TRP A 122 -11.10 10.09 -10.98
CA TRP A 122 -12.29 10.40 -10.21
C TRP A 122 -13.45 10.74 -11.14
N GLY A 123 -14.67 10.66 -10.61
CA GLY A 123 -15.88 11.10 -11.27
C GLY A 123 -16.82 11.73 -10.26
N SER A 124 -17.63 12.68 -10.69
CA SER A 124 -18.67 13.28 -9.84
C SER A 124 -19.87 13.66 -10.68
N ASP A 125 -21.03 13.49 -10.06
CA ASP A 125 -22.33 13.91 -10.57
C ASP A 125 -23.07 14.62 -9.43
N GLY A 126 -23.86 15.65 -9.76
CA GLY A 126 -24.60 16.38 -8.74
C GLY A 126 -24.85 17.85 -9.07
N LYS A 127 -25.30 18.61 -8.07
CA LYS A 127 -25.56 20.04 -8.18
C LYS A 127 -24.24 20.84 -8.21
N HIS A 128 -24.28 22.03 -8.77
CA HIS A 128 -23.11 22.91 -8.93
C HIS A 128 -22.23 23.03 -7.67
N HIS A 129 -22.86 23.25 -6.49
CA HIS A 129 -22.10 23.39 -5.24
C HIS A 129 -21.48 22.08 -4.75
N GLU A 130 -22.09 20.93 -5.05
CA GLU A 130 -21.58 19.59 -4.76
C GLU A 130 -20.37 19.30 -5.65
N LEU A 131 -20.44 19.64 -6.94
CA LEU A 131 -19.31 19.51 -7.87
C LEU A 131 -18.11 20.35 -7.47
N LEU A 132 -18.33 21.60 -6.99
CA LEU A 132 -17.24 22.44 -6.47
C LEU A 132 -16.57 21.84 -5.25
N ALA A 133 -17.34 21.27 -4.32
CA ALA A 133 -16.80 20.57 -3.15
C ALA A 133 -15.97 19.34 -3.56
N THR A 134 -16.45 18.57 -4.53
CA THR A 134 -15.74 17.39 -5.06
C THR A 134 -14.43 17.76 -5.78
N ILE A 135 -14.42 18.86 -6.55
CA ILE A 135 -13.19 19.39 -7.16
C ILE A 135 -12.15 19.73 -6.07
N ARG A 136 -12.60 20.33 -4.97
CA ARG A 136 -11.69 20.66 -3.87
C ARG A 136 -11.09 19.42 -3.21
N GLU A 137 -11.88 18.37 -3.00
CA GLU A 137 -11.38 17.10 -2.46
C GLU A 137 -10.40 16.42 -3.44
N PHE A 138 -10.69 16.47 -4.74
CA PHE A 138 -9.78 16.00 -5.79
C PHE A 138 -8.41 16.70 -5.70
N GLU A 139 -8.39 18.03 -5.63
CA GLU A 139 -7.14 18.80 -5.50
C GLU A 139 -6.34 18.43 -4.25
N LEU A 140 -7.03 18.24 -3.10
CA LEU A 140 -6.40 17.84 -1.86
C LEU A 140 -5.80 16.41 -1.96
N THR A 141 -6.53 15.48 -2.53
CA THR A 141 -6.09 14.10 -2.72
C THR A 141 -4.92 14.03 -3.70
N GLN A 142 -4.98 14.74 -4.83
CA GLN A 142 -3.88 14.80 -5.78
C GLN A 142 -2.62 15.39 -5.17
N LYS A 143 -2.73 16.46 -4.39
CA LYS A 143 -1.60 17.06 -3.69
C LYS A 143 -0.97 16.10 -2.69
N ARG A 144 -1.79 15.39 -1.89
CA ARG A 144 -1.32 14.37 -0.93
C ARG A 144 -0.59 13.23 -1.65
N MET A 145 -1.14 12.77 -2.76
CA MET A 145 -0.55 11.70 -3.57
C MET A 145 0.82 12.09 -4.12
N VAL A 146 0.94 13.26 -4.75
CA VAL A 146 2.22 13.76 -5.29
C VAL A 146 3.26 13.93 -4.17
N GLN A 147 2.86 14.53 -3.04
CA GLN A 147 3.75 14.69 -1.89
C GLN A 147 4.22 13.34 -1.34
N HIS A 148 3.32 12.36 -1.27
CA HIS A 148 3.68 11.01 -0.82
C HIS A 148 4.72 10.35 -1.74
N TYR A 149 4.57 10.48 -3.07
CA TYR A 149 5.60 10.02 -4.01
C TYR A 149 6.95 10.72 -3.78
N ILE A 150 6.96 12.05 -3.62
CA ILE A 150 8.19 12.82 -3.34
C ILE A 150 8.87 12.29 -2.08
N ASP A 151 8.12 12.18 -0.99
CA ASP A 151 8.64 11.76 0.32
C ASP A 151 9.23 10.34 0.29
N CYS A 152 8.62 9.44 -0.49
CA CYS A 152 9.00 8.03 -0.51
C CYS A 152 10.10 7.69 -1.52
N THR A 153 10.14 8.41 -2.66
CA THR A 153 11.08 8.10 -3.76
C THR A 153 12.27 9.05 -3.83
N GLY A 154 12.12 10.26 -3.30
CA GLY A 154 13.11 11.35 -3.45
C GLY A 154 13.10 12.00 -4.84
N LEU A 155 12.19 11.61 -5.73
CA LEU A 155 12.03 12.25 -7.04
C LEU A 155 11.44 13.65 -6.90
N SER A 156 11.80 14.55 -7.82
CA SER A 156 11.14 15.85 -7.94
C SER A 156 9.72 15.70 -8.46
N GLU A 157 8.87 16.71 -8.24
CA GLU A 157 7.50 16.74 -8.75
C GLU A 157 7.45 16.56 -10.28
N ASP A 158 8.38 17.17 -11.01
CA ASP A 158 8.46 17.04 -12.48
C ASP A 158 8.81 15.61 -12.90
N GLN A 159 9.74 14.96 -12.20
CA GLN A 159 10.07 13.56 -12.44
C GLN A 159 8.91 12.62 -12.11
N ILE A 160 8.14 12.90 -11.06
CA ILE A 160 6.94 12.14 -10.73
C ILE A 160 5.90 12.29 -11.83
N LYS A 161 5.62 13.51 -12.29
CA LYS A 161 4.70 13.75 -13.40
C LYS A 161 5.15 13.06 -14.68
N GLN A 162 6.45 13.01 -14.93
CA GLN A 162 7.02 12.39 -16.12
C GLN A 162 6.98 10.86 -16.07
N HIS A 163 7.34 10.25 -14.93
CA HIS A 163 7.60 8.81 -14.83
C HIS A 163 6.50 8.01 -14.16
N LEU A 164 5.71 8.63 -13.28
CA LEU A 164 4.70 7.94 -12.48
C LEU A 164 3.27 8.43 -12.73
N LEU A 165 3.10 9.70 -13.12
CA LEU A 165 1.80 10.33 -13.30
C LEU A 165 1.65 11.03 -14.66
N PRO A 166 2.15 10.48 -15.79
CA PRO A 166 1.86 11.05 -17.10
C PRO A 166 0.37 10.88 -17.45
N PRO A 167 -0.12 11.45 -18.56
CA PRO A 167 -1.54 11.36 -18.96
C PRO A 167 -1.92 9.98 -19.55
N HIS A 168 -1.27 8.91 -19.10
CA HIS A 168 -1.55 7.51 -19.43
C HIS A 168 -1.03 6.61 -18.31
N ASP A 169 -1.50 5.38 -18.26
CA ASP A 169 -1.03 4.39 -17.28
C ASP A 169 0.42 4.01 -17.54
N VAL A 170 1.18 3.88 -16.47
CA VAL A 170 2.60 3.48 -16.50
C VAL A 170 2.73 2.10 -15.89
N TYR A 171 3.35 1.18 -16.62
CA TYR A 171 3.69 -0.15 -16.11
C TYR A 171 5.21 -0.27 -15.97
N LEU A 172 5.68 -0.69 -14.80
CA LEU A 172 7.08 -0.82 -14.46
C LEU A 172 7.37 -2.23 -13.96
N GLY A 173 8.52 -2.77 -14.34
CA GLY A 173 9.09 -3.97 -13.74
C GLY A 173 9.83 -3.65 -12.44
N ALA A 174 10.27 -4.69 -11.74
CA ALA A 174 10.98 -4.54 -10.46
C ALA A 174 12.28 -3.74 -10.60
N ASP A 175 13.03 -3.91 -11.70
CA ASP A 175 14.28 -3.19 -11.94
C ASP A 175 14.04 -1.69 -12.21
N ASP A 176 12.96 -1.34 -12.92
CA ASP A 176 12.55 0.06 -13.13
C ASP A 176 12.15 0.71 -11.81
N ALA A 177 11.38 -0.01 -11.00
CA ALA A 177 10.95 0.43 -9.69
C ALA A 177 12.16 0.70 -8.75
N LEU A 178 13.18 -0.17 -8.81
CA LEU A 178 14.42 0.04 -8.05
C LEU A 178 15.16 1.31 -8.49
N ARG A 179 15.27 1.54 -9.82
CA ARG A 179 15.92 2.75 -10.36
C ARG A 179 15.20 4.04 -10.00
N LEU A 180 13.88 4.00 -9.89
CA LEU A 180 13.05 5.16 -9.53
C LEU A 180 12.88 5.34 -8.01
N GLY A 181 13.53 4.52 -7.18
CA GLY A 181 13.42 4.61 -5.72
C GLY A 181 12.06 4.18 -5.16
N ILE A 182 11.25 3.48 -5.96
CA ILE A 182 9.96 2.92 -5.54
C ILE A 182 10.19 1.78 -4.54
N CYS A 183 11.21 0.95 -4.77
CA CYS A 183 11.63 -0.08 -3.83
C CYS A 183 13.11 0.08 -3.47
N ASP A 184 13.51 -0.57 -2.39
CA ASP A 184 14.89 -0.56 -1.90
C ASP A 184 15.63 -1.84 -2.32
N HIS A 185 14.89 -2.93 -2.54
CA HIS A 185 15.43 -4.24 -2.89
C HIS A 185 14.56 -4.98 -3.89
N VAL A 186 15.19 -5.82 -4.72
CA VAL A 186 14.50 -6.84 -5.52
C VAL A 186 15.04 -8.20 -5.09
N SER A 187 14.19 -9.03 -4.48
CA SER A 187 14.60 -10.37 -4.00
C SER A 187 13.41 -11.31 -3.82
N ALA A 188 13.68 -12.60 -3.68
CA ALA A 188 12.65 -13.56 -3.26
C ALA A 188 12.17 -13.24 -1.82
N VAL A 189 10.90 -13.60 -1.52
CA VAL A 189 10.24 -13.31 -0.23
C VAL A 189 11.08 -13.74 0.98
N THR A 190 11.73 -14.89 0.89
CA THR A 190 12.45 -15.56 2.00
C THR A 190 13.95 -15.26 2.04
N LYS A 191 14.47 -14.46 1.12
CA LYS A 191 15.87 -14.03 1.16
C LYS A 191 15.95 -12.69 1.89
N SER A 192 16.51 -12.71 3.07
CA SER A 192 16.94 -11.53 3.85
C SER A 192 18.22 -10.95 3.29
#